data_7869dd3c4f8d2d5e354483debe71275c
#
_entry.id   7869dd3c4f8d2d5e354483debe71275c
#
_cell.length_a   1.000
_cell.length_b   1.000
_cell.length_c   1.000
_cell.angle_alpha   90.00
_cell.angle_beta   90.00
_cell.angle_gamma   90.00
#
_symmetry.space_group_name_H-M   'P 1'
#
loop_
_entity.id
_entity.type
_entity.pdbx_description
1 polymer ?
#
loop_
_entity_poly.entity_id
_entity_poly.type
_entity_poly.pdbx_seq_one_letter_code
_entity_poly.pdbx_strand_id
1 'polypeptide(L)'
;MIKGAIFLRPKQQLFITLLVILGALFNNISVSAIAFNFSVTPITSENQIDKRKTYFDLQLDPDQEVEVKAELRNDTEKEVKIDISVNSATTNSNVMVEYGKNEIEKDMSLIFDLVDYVSYPQIVTLKPKSVQTVAFHVRMPNERFDGVLAGGITFQEIQTEKDQTETKDQSLSIENEYTYIIALLMQQTLNEVAPNLTLHEVKPDQINARNVILANVQNDQKTYINQVVIETKITKKGHSEVLYQEEKEGLQIAPNTNFSFPTALRSEEHT
;
A
#
# COMPACT_ATOMS: atom_id res chain seq x y z
N MET A 1 23.39 62.30 -34.87
CA MET A 1 23.00 60.95 -34.33
C MET A 1 24.25 60.12 -34.07
N ILE A 2 24.71 60.10 -32.82
CA ILE A 2 25.95 59.35 -32.47
C ILE A 2 25.46 57.90 -32.02
N LYS A 3 25.80 56.86 -32.83
CA LYS A 3 25.62 55.51 -32.45
C LYS A 3 26.81 55.08 -31.59
N GLY A 4 26.65 55.06 -30.29
CA GLY A 4 27.64 54.50 -29.38
C GLY A 4 27.63 53.00 -29.44
N ALA A 5 28.63 52.36 -30.00
CA ALA A 5 28.86 50.95 -29.89
C ALA A 5 29.53 50.68 -28.54
N ILE A 6 28.85 49.92 -27.66
CA ILE A 6 29.42 49.46 -26.39
C ILE A 6 30.35 48.29 -26.68
N PHE A 7 31.66 48.50 -26.67
CA PHE A 7 32.66 47.47 -26.75
C PHE A 7 32.89 46.86 -25.35
N LEU A 8 32.41 45.66 -25.13
CA LEU A 8 32.71 44.89 -23.92
C LEU A 8 34.17 44.43 -23.92
N ARG A 9 34.84 44.53 -22.77
CA ARG A 9 36.23 44.06 -22.61
C ARG A 9 36.33 42.54 -22.84
N PRO A 10 37.41 42.01 -23.43
CA PRO A 10 37.51 40.60 -23.81
C PRO A 10 37.24 39.61 -22.64
N LYS A 11 37.58 39.98 -21.41
CA LYS A 11 37.24 39.21 -20.20
C LYS A 11 35.71 39.16 -19.90
N GLN A 12 35.00 40.23 -20.21
CA GLN A 12 33.55 40.32 -20.03
C GLN A 12 32.82 39.53 -21.13
N GLN A 13 33.34 39.54 -22.36
CA GLN A 13 32.80 38.68 -23.45
C GLN A 13 32.99 37.21 -23.12
N LEU A 14 34.17 36.79 -22.63
CA LEU A 14 34.43 35.43 -22.23
C LEU A 14 33.50 34.97 -21.10
N PHE A 15 33.26 35.83 -20.11
CA PHE A 15 32.36 35.53 -18.98
C PHE A 15 30.90 35.35 -19.42
N ILE A 16 30.42 36.24 -20.30
CA ILE A 16 29.05 36.15 -20.87
C ILE A 16 28.90 34.91 -21.73
N THR A 17 29.90 34.58 -22.56
CA THR A 17 29.87 33.36 -23.39
C THR A 17 29.85 32.10 -22.52
N LEU A 18 30.65 32.09 -21.45
CA LEU A 18 30.64 30.96 -20.47
C LEU A 18 29.29 30.82 -19.78
N LEU A 19 28.65 31.91 -19.41
CA LEU A 19 27.32 31.93 -18.77
C LEU A 19 26.23 31.42 -19.72
N VAL A 20 26.30 31.77 -21.01
CA VAL A 20 25.36 31.29 -22.04
C VAL A 20 25.55 29.81 -22.32
N ILE A 21 26.81 29.32 -22.37
CA ILE A 21 27.10 27.90 -22.54
C ILE A 21 26.63 27.11 -21.32
N LEU A 22 26.86 27.61 -20.09
CA LEU A 22 26.36 26.99 -18.87
C LEU A 22 24.84 26.94 -18.83
N GLY A 23 24.15 28.01 -19.24
CA GLY A 23 22.69 28.06 -19.37
C GLY A 23 22.14 27.08 -20.42
N ALA A 24 22.86 26.86 -21.52
CA ALA A 24 22.47 25.90 -22.55
C ALA A 24 22.60 24.41 -22.11
N LEU A 25 23.52 24.15 -21.19
CA LEU A 25 23.72 22.79 -20.63
C LEU A 25 22.59 22.36 -19.64
N PHE A 26 21.83 23.32 -19.11
CA PHE A 26 20.72 23.02 -18.17
C PHE A 26 19.36 22.83 -18.84
N ASN A 27 19.23 22.93 -20.17
CA ASN A 27 17.95 23.00 -20.85
C ASN A 27 17.32 21.64 -21.24
N ASN A 28 17.82 20.48 -20.79
CA ASN A 28 17.24 19.19 -21.17
C ASN A 28 17.22 18.16 -20.06
N ILE A 29 16.87 18.53 -18.84
CA ILE A 29 16.46 17.52 -17.87
C ILE A 29 14.94 17.38 -17.99
N SER A 30 14.50 16.54 -18.91
CA SER A 30 13.14 16.01 -18.91
C SER A 30 13.03 15.11 -17.67
N VAL A 31 12.56 15.65 -16.55
CA VAL A 31 12.09 14.81 -15.44
C VAL A 31 10.82 14.15 -15.93
N SER A 32 10.92 12.90 -16.38
CA SER A 32 9.76 12.08 -16.62
C SER A 32 9.16 11.80 -15.25
N ALA A 33 8.14 12.55 -14.85
CA ALA A 33 7.31 12.18 -13.73
C ALA A 33 6.67 10.84 -14.12
N ILE A 34 6.86 9.82 -13.27
CA ILE A 34 6.19 8.54 -13.42
C ILE A 34 4.70 8.84 -13.29
N ALA A 35 4.00 8.88 -14.42
CA ALA A 35 2.59 9.17 -14.47
C ALA A 35 1.83 7.84 -14.39
N PHE A 36 0.92 7.72 -13.43
CA PHE A 36 -0.10 6.68 -13.45
C PHE A 36 -0.97 6.84 -14.70
N ASN A 37 -1.28 5.75 -15.38
CA ASN A 37 -2.13 5.77 -16.56
C ASN A 37 -3.60 5.99 -16.22
N PHE A 38 -3.98 5.79 -14.97
CA PHE A 38 -5.34 6.02 -14.47
C PHE A 38 -5.29 6.57 -13.04
N SER A 39 -6.42 7.06 -12.56
CA SER A 39 -6.63 7.45 -11.17
C SER A 39 -7.93 6.88 -10.63
N VAL A 40 -8.00 6.71 -9.31
CA VAL A 40 -9.16 6.16 -8.61
C VAL A 40 -9.55 7.10 -7.48
N THR A 41 -10.84 7.43 -7.39
CA THR A 41 -11.39 8.29 -6.34
C THR A 41 -12.64 7.65 -5.75
N PRO A 42 -12.70 7.36 -4.45
CA PRO A 42 -13.91 6.87 -3.81
C PRO A 42 -14.99 7.96 -3.79
N ILE A 43 -16.22 7.55 -4.06
CA ILE A 43 -17.40 8.42 -3.94
C ILE A 43 -18.00 8.18 -2.55
N THR A 44 -18.13 9.24 -1.76
CA THR A 44 -18.62 9.16 -0.39
C THR A 44 -20.01 8.52 -0.33
N SER A 45 -20.16 7.46 0.46
CA SER A 45 -21.43 6.78 0.72
C SER A 45 -22.27 7.52 1.76
N GLU A 46 -23.59 7.34 1.73
CA GLU A 46 -24.50 7.85 2.77
C GLU A 46 -24.24 7.17 4.12
N ASN A 47 -23.84 5.90 4.11
CA ASN A 47 -23.52 5.08 5.29
C ASN A 47 -22.11 5.33 5.85
N GLN A 48 -21.37 6.29 5.27
CA GLN A 48 -20.04 6.66 5.72
C GLN A 48 -20.08 7.30 7.12
N ILE A 49 -19.27 6.79 8.05
CA ILE A 49 -19.17 7.29 9.42
C ILE A 49 -18.56 8.70 9.45
N ASP A 50 -17.43 8.88 8.79
CA ASP A 50 -16.80 10.20 8.63
C ASP A 50 -16.64 10.53 7.14
N LYS A 51 -17.44 11.45 6.66
CA LYS A 51 -17.49 11.86 5.23
C LYS A 51 -16.21 12.56 4.74
N ARG A 52 -15.27 12.90 5.64
CA ARG A 52 -13.99 13.50 5.27
C ARG A 52 -12.93 12.47 4.87
N LYS A 53 -13.16 11.19 5.20
CA LYS A 53 -12.25 10.10 4.85
C LYS A 53 -12.27 9.79 3.36
N THR A 54 -11.12 9.43 2.82
CA THR A 54 -10.91 9.07 1.41
C THR A 54 -10.91 7.55 1.20
N TYR A 55 -11.56 6.82 2.07
CA TYR A 55 -11.78 5.38 2.02
C TYR A 55 -13.18 5.07 2.58
N PHE A 56 -13.68 3.87 2.39
CA PHE A 56 -14.98 3.47 2.87
C PHE A 56 -14.89 3.02 4.34
N ASP A 57 -15.63 3.71 5.21
CA ASP A 57 -15.77 3.41 6.64
C ASP A 57 -17.25 3.41 6.96
N LEU A 58 -17.88 2.23 6.82
CA LEU A 58 -19.32 2.09 6.75
C LEU A 58 -19.89 1.57 8.07
N GLN A 59 -20.99 2.19 8.53
CA GLN A 59 -21.83 1.61 9.56
C GLN A 59 -23.09 1.05 8.90
N LEU A 60 -23.32 -0.26 9.07
CA LEU A 60 -24.40 -1.00 8.42
C LEU A 60 -25.11 -1.91 9.42
N ASP A 61 -26.43 -2.01 9.31
CA ASP A 61 -27.19 -3.01 10.07
C ASP A 61 -26.87 -4.44 9.60
N PRO A 62 -27.08 -5.46 10.44
CA PRO A 62 -26.95 -6.86 10.00
C PRO A 62 -27.76 -7.12 8.74
N ASP A 63 -27.17 -7.83 7.77
CA ASP A 63 -27.77 -8.16 6.46
C ASP A 63 -28.09 -6.97 5.55
N GLN A 64 -27.72 -5.75 5.94
CA GLN A 64 -27.93 -4.56 5.12
C GLN A 64 -27.07 -4.61 3.87
N GLU A 65 -27.66 -4.30 2.73
CA GLU A 65 -27.00 -4.16 1.43
C GLU A 65 -26.88 -2.68 1.08
N VAL A 66 -25.69 -2.30 0.60
CA VAL A 66 -25.42 -0.94 0.11
C VAL A 66 -24.55 -0.99 -1.14
N GLU A 67 -24.63 0.06 -1.94
CA GLU A 67 -23.75 0.26 -3.06
C GLU A 67 -22.75 1.36 -2.75
N VAL A 68 -21.44 1.04 -2.80
CA VAL A 68 -20.36 2.03 -2.77
C VAL A 68 -19.74 2.16 -4.15
N LYS A 69 -19.22 3.33 -4.48
CA LYS A 69 -18.75 3.65 -5.84
C LYS A 69 -17.35 4.24 -5.82
N ALA A 70 -16.58 3.91 -6.85
CA ALA A 70 -15.35 4.59 -7.16
C ALA A 70 -15.38 5.16 -8.57
N GLU A 71 -14.88 6.37 -8.75
CA GLU A 71 -14.65 6.96 -10.05
C GLU A 71 -13.25 6.57 -10.52
N LEU A 72 -13.17 5.97 -11.71
CA LEU A 72 -11.94 5.62 -12.39
C LEU A 72 -11.76 6.55 -13.58
N ARG A 73 -10.58 7.15 -13.72
CA ARG A 73 -10.29 8.12 -14.76
C ARG A 73 -9.03 7.75 -15.52
N ASN A 74 -9.12 7.75 -16.84
CA ASN A 74 -8.01 7.57 -17.76
C ASN A 74 -7.74 8.89 -18.49
N ASP A 75 -6.61 9.54 -18.17
CA ASP A 75 -6.18 10.78 -18.83
C ASP A 75 -5.21 10.53 -19.99
N THR A 76 -4.95 9.27 -20.35
CA THR A 76 -4.05 8.90 -21.44
C THR A 76 -4.76 8.81 -22.81
N GLU A 77 -3.99 8.71 -23.87
CA GLU A 77 -4.48 8.49 -25.25
C GLU A 77 -4.68 7.00 -25.58
N LYS A 78 -4.37 6.09 -24.62
CA LYS A 78 -4.48 4.64 -24.79
C LYS A 78 -5.64 4.09 -23.94
N GLU A 79 -6.17 2.94 -24.36
CA GLU A 79 -7.08 2.15 -23.50
C GLU A 79 -6.32 1.57 -22.32
N VAL A 80 -6.92 1.63 -21.12
CA VAL A 80 -6.36 1.08 -19.90
C VAL A 80 -7.31 -0.01 -19.38
N LYS A 81 -6.77 -1.22 -19.13
CA LYS A 81 -7.49 -2.31 -18.50
C LYS A 81 -7.07 -2.42 -17.06
N ILE A 82 -8.04 -2.51 -16.17
CA ILE A 82 -7.85 -2.53 -14.73
C ILE A 82 -8.39 -3.84 -14.18
N ASP A 83 -7.54 -4.60 -13.51
CA ASP A 83 -7.93 -5.72 -12.64
C ASP A 83 -8.36 -5.17 -11.29
N ILE A 84 -9.53 -5.60 -10.83
CA ILE A 84 -10.08 -5.19 -9.54
C ILE A 84 -10.17 -6.43 -8.65
N SER A 85 -9.69 -6.31 -7.42
CA SER A 85 -9.84 -7.36 -6.42
C SER A 85 -10.26 -6.79 -5.06
N VAL A 86 -10.94 -7.61 -4.28
CA VAL A 86 -11.32 -7.31 -2.89
C VAL A 86 -10.67 -8.35 -1.99
N ASN A 87 -10.02 -7.90 -0.92
CA ASN A 87 -9.35 -8.80 0.01
C ASN A 87 -9.57 -8.33 1.45
N SER A 88 -9.64 -9.28 2.39
CA SER A 88 -9.56 -8.95 3.81
C SER A 88 -8.17 -8.41 4.16
N ALA A 89 -8.10 -7.50 5.11
CA ALA A 89 -6.84 -6.97 5.60
C ALA A 89 -6.01 -8.06 6.28
N THR A 90 -4.72 -8.07 6.03
CA THR A 90 -3.74 -8.94 6.66
C THR A 90 -2.60 -8.13 7.25
N THR A 91 -1.75 -8.76 8.05
CA THR A 91 -0.51 -8.14 8.55
C THR A 91 0.68 -8.93 8.02
N ASN A 92 1.62 -8.25 7.39
CA ASN A 92 2.84 -8.89 6.88
C ASN A 92 3.95 -9.01 7.95
N SER A 93 5.05 -9.65 7.60
CA SER A 93 6.20 -9.84 8.50
C SER A 93 6.93 -8.55 8.90
N ASN A 94 6.67 -7.44 8.21
CA ASN A 94 7.15 -6.11 8.61
C ASN A 94 6.19 -5.40 9.57
N VAL A 95 5.11 -6.07 9.97
CA VAL A 95 4.01 -5.55 10.82
C VAL A 95 3.34 -4.33 10.16
N MET A 96 3.11 -4.44 8.87
CA MET A 96 2.34 -3.49 8.07
C MET A 96 1.04 -4.14 7.61
N VAL A 97 -0.04 -3.37 7.63
CA VAL A 97 -1.33 -3.84 7.13
C VAL A 97 -1.31 -3.85 5.61
N GLU A 98 -1.71 -4.98 5.04
CA GLU A 98 -1.90 -5.17 3.60
C GLU A 98 -3.38 -5.35 3.28
N TYR A 99 -3.84 -4.69 2.23
CA TYR A 99 -5.22 -4.75 1.74
C TYR A 99 -5.32 -5.38 0.35
N GLY A 100 -4.20 -5.61 -0.30
CA GLY A 100 -4.11 -6.19 -1.62
C GLY A 100 -4.04 -7.72 -1.59
N LYS A 101 -4.07 -8.32 -2.77
CA LYS A 101 -3.85 -9.75 -2.95
C LYS A 101 -2.44 -10.12 -2.47
N ASN A 102 -2.35 -11.11 -1.59
CA ASN A 102 -1.08 -11.61 -1.05
C ASN A 102 -1.18 -13.12 -0.75
N GLU A 103 -0.05 -13.72 -0.38
CA GLU A 103 0.07 -15.15 -0.05
C GLU A 103 0.01 -15.42 1.47
N ILE A 104 -0.40 -14.43 2.28
CA ILE A 104 -0.51 -14.57 3.73
C ILE A 104 -1.70 -15.49 4.03
N GLU A 105 -1.45 -16.54 4.81
CA GLU A 105 -2.49 -17.44 5.24
C GLU A 105 -3.50 -16.72 6.14
N LYS A 106 -4.80 -16.90 5.86
CA LYS A 106 -5.86 -16.26 6.63
C LYS A 106 -5.92 -16.87 8.03
N ASP A 107 -6.07 -15.98 9.02
CA ASP A 107 -6.20 -16.41 10.41
C ASP A 107 -7.54 -17.12 10.66
N MET A 108 -7.54 -18.14 11.52
CA MET A 108 -8.77 -18.87 11.88
C MET A 108 -9.82 -18.00 12.59
N SER A 109 -9.41 -16.88 13.20
CA SER A 109 -10.33 -15.92 13.82
C SER A 109 -11.04 -15.03 12.80
N LEU A 110 -10.61 -15.02 11.52
CA LEU A 110 -11.27 -14.33 10.42
C LEU A 110 -12.52 -15.12 9.99
N ILE A 111 -13.60 -15.01 10.76
CA ILE A 111 -14.86 -15.71 10.51
C ILE A 111 -15.56 -15.17 9.27
N PHE A 112 -15.49 -13.87 9.04
CA PHE A 112 -16.08 -13.18 7.89
C PHE A 112 -14.97 -12.72 6.95
N ASP A 113 -14.85 -13.36 5.79
CA ASP A 113 -13.91 -12.92 4.76
C ASP A 113 -14.57 -11.85 3.90
N LEU A 114 -13.96 -10.68 3.79
CA LEU A 114 -14.55 -9.54 3.06
C LEU A 114 -14.94 -9.88 1.62
N VAL A 115 -14.19 -10.76 0.96
CA VAL A 115 -14.46 -11.17 -0.43
C VAL A 115 -15.84 -11.80 -0.60
N ASP A 116 -16.38 -12.45 0.44
CA ASP A 116 -17.69 -13.11 0.41
C ASP A 116 -18.84 -12.11 0.53
N TYR A 117 -18.55 -10.89 0.92
CA TYR A 117 -19.54 -9.84 1.21
C TYR A 117 -19.53 -8.68 0.20
N VAL A 118 -18.71 -8.76 -0.85
CA VAL A 118 -18.60 -7.71 -1.86
C VAL A 118 -18.70 -8.30 -3.27
N SER A 119 -19.69 -7.84 -4.05
CA SER A 119 -19.82 -8.19 -5.46
C SER A 119 -19.39 -7.01 -6.33
N TYR A 120 -18.54 -7.26 -7.33
CA TYR A 120 -17.91 -6.23 -8.15
C TYR A 120 -17.47 -6.77 -9.52
N PRO A 121 -17.28 -5.91 -10.54
CA PRO A 121 -16.67 -6.30 -11.80
C PRO A 121 -15.17 -6.55 -11.62
N GLN A 122 -14.68 -7.73 -11.99
CA GLN A 122 -13.26 -8.09 -11.85
C GLN A 122 -12.35 -7.32 -12.80
N ILE A 123 -12.84 -7.00 -14.00
CA ILE A 123 -12.08 -6.28 -15.03
C ILE A 123 -12.90 -5.09 -15.52
N VAL A 124 -12.26 -3.92 -15.57
CA VAL A 124 -12.81 -2.70 -16.14
C VAL A 124 -11.88 -2.19 -17.24
N THR A 125 -12.48 -1.81 -18.37
CA THR A 125 -11.72 -1.23 -19.49
C THR A 125 -12.10 0.26 -19.63
N LEU A 126 -11.13 1.14 -19.41
CA LEU A 126 -11.25 2.57 -19.56
C LEU A 126 -10.82 3.00 -20.97
N LYS A 127 -11.70 3.63 -21.71
CA LYS A 127 -11.36 4.24 -23.00
C LYS A 127 -10.38 5.41 -22.81
N PRO A 128 -9.63 5.81 -23.85
CA PRO A 128 -8.82 7.03 -23.80
C PRO A 128 -9.65 8.24 -23.34
N LYS A 129 -9.06 9.09 -22.50
CA LYS A 129 -9.68 10.35 -22.03
C LYS A 129 -11.08 10.17 -21.45
N SER A 130 -11.31 9.10 -20.73
CA SER A 130 -12.65 8.79 -20.20
C SER A 130 -12.67 8.68 -18.68
N VAL A 131 -13.87 8.84 -18.15
CA VAL A 131 -14.19 8.63 -16.73
C VAL A 131 -15.31 7.58 -16.68
N GLN A 132 -15.18 6.64 -15.74
CA GLN A 132 -16.17 5.60 -15.51
C GLN A 132 -16.38 5.40 -14.01
N THR A 133 -17.63 5.34 -13.58
CA THR A 133 -17.97 4.95 -12.21
C THR A 133 -18.14 3.44 -12.13
N VAL A 134 -17.49 2.83 -11.16
CA VAL A 134 -17.59 1.40 -10.83
C VAL A 134 -18.33 1.26 -9.50
N ALA A 135 -19.31 0.37 -9.48
CA ALA A 135 -20.11 0.06 -8.29
C ALA A 135 -19.65 -1.23 -7.65
N PHE A 136 -19.67 -1.25 -6.33
CA PHE A 136 -19.38 -2.40 -5.46
C PHE A 136 -20.62 -2.60 -4.59
N HIS A 137 -21.25 -3.77 -4.71
CA HIS A 137 -22.39 -4.15 -3.90
C HIS A 137 -21.87 -4.83 -2.63
N VAL A 138 -22.06 -4.17 -1.52
CA VAL A 138 -21.56 -4.57 -0.20
C VAL A 138 -22.74 -5.06 0.63
N ARG A 139 -22.61 -6.24 1.24
CA ARG A 139 -23.59 -6.82 2.17
C ARG A 139 -22.94 -7.03 3.52
N MET A 140 -23.54 -6.52 4.58
CA MET A 140 -23.10 -6.78 5.95
C MET A 140 -23.42 -8.23 6.35
N PRO A 141 -22.51 -8.95 7.06
CA PRO A 141 -22.87 -10.22 7.68
C PRO A 141 -24.16 -10.13 8.50
N ASN A 142 -24.98 -11.19 8.45
CA ASN A 142 -26.24 -11.23 9.21
C ASN A 142 -26.05 -11.52 10.71
N GLU A 143 -24.94 -12.15 11.08
CA GLU A 143 -24.56 -12.38 12.46
C GLU A 143 -24.08 -11.07 13.11
N ARG A 144 -24.54 -10.84 14.34
CA ARG A 144 -24.15 -9.63 15.10
C ARG A 144 -22.73 -9.76 15.63
N PHE A 145 -21.96 -8.70 15.46
CA PHE A 145 -20.63 -8.58 16.04
C PHE A 145 -20.30 -7.12 16.38
N ASP A 146 -19.38 -6.93 17.32
CA ASP A 146 -18.70 -5.66 17.56
C ASP A 146 -17.34 -5.65 16.88
N GLY A 147 -16.83 -4.44 16.59
CA GLY A 147 -15.57 -4.24 15.91
C GLY A 147 -15.72 -4.10 14.39
N VAL A 148 -14.63 -4.30 13.66
CA VAL A 148 -14.53 -3.97 12.24
C VAL A 148 -14.19 -5.19 11.40
N LEU A 149 -14.96 -5.42 10.34
CA LEU A 149 -14.58 -6.26 9.20
C LEU A 149 -13.79 -5.37 8.24
N ALA A 150 -12.52 -5.67 8.08
CA ALA A 150 -11.56 -4.80 7.43
C ALA A 150 -10.95 -5.43 6.18
N GLY A 151 -10.78 -4.63 5.15
CA GLY A 151 -10.07 -5.03 3.94
C GLY A 151 -9.91 -3.89 2.96
N GLY A 152 -9.68 -4.21 1.70
CA GLY A 152 -9.49 -3.21 0.67
C GLY A 152 -9.94 -3.65 -0.71
N ILE A 153 -10.23 -2.66 -1.52
CA ILE A 153 -10.48 -2.78 -2.95
C ILE A 153 -9.20 -2.33 -3.64
N THR A 154 -8.60 -3.20 -4.43
CA THR A 154 -7.38 -2.91 -5.20
C THR A 154 -7.69 -2.76 -6.66
N PHE A 155 -6.99 -1.85 -7.31
CA PHE A 155 -7.11 -1.53 -8.74
C PHE A 155 -5.71 -1.57 -9.33
N GLN A 156 -5.44 -2.55 -10.18
CA GLN A 156 -4.15 -2.76 -10.82
C GLN A 156 -4.28 -2.71 -12.33
N GLU A 157 -3.39 -1.99 -13.00
CA GLU A 157 -3.35 -1.98 -14.46
C GLU A 157 -2.88 -3.32 -14.99
N ILE A 158 -3.63 -3.89 -15.94
CA ILE A 158 -3.22 -5.10 -16.67
C ILE A 158 -2.26 -4.67 -17.79
N GLN A 159 -0.98 -5.00 -17.64
CA GLN A 159 0.04 -4.75 -18.67
C GLN A 159 -0.26 -5.58 -19.93
N THR A 160 -0.23 -4.95 -21.09
CA THR A 160 -0.39 -5.65 -22.37
C THR A 160 0.99 -5.95 -22.98
N GLU A 161 1.12 -7.08 -23.69
CA GLU A 161 2.37 -7.49 -24.34
C GLU A 161 2.96 -6.42 -25.30
N LYS A 162 2.14 -5.46 -25.76
CA LYS A 162 2.58 -4.35 -26.62
C LYS A 162 3.42 -3.32 -25.87
N ASP A 163 3.22 -3.17 -24.57
CA ASP A 163 3.97 -2.21 -23.76
C ASP A 163 5.39 -2.73 -23.48
N GLN A 164 5.61 -4.06 -23.58
CA GLN A 164 6.93 -4.71 -23.40
C GLN A 164 7.85 -4.60 -24.62
N THR A 165 7.34 -4.20 -25.80
CA THR A 165 8.13 -4.18 -27.05
C THR A 165 8.83 -2.86 -27.32
N GLU A 166 8.52 -1.78 -26.65
CA GLU A 166 9.16 -0.47 -26.87
C GLU A 166 10.52 -0.31 -26.13
N THR A 167 10.91 -1.26 -25.28
CA THR A 167 12.18 -1.20 -24.49
C THR A 167 13.16 -2.33 -24.82
N LYS A 168 13.38 -2.62 -26.11
CA LYS A 168 14.40 -3.60 -26.55
C LYS A 168 15.82 -3.00 -26.63
N ASP A 169 16.21 -2.13 -25.72
CA ASP A 169 17.62 -1.89 -25.45
C ASP A 169 18.00 -2.62 -24.16
N GLN A 170 19.13 -3.35 -24.19
CA GLN A 170 19.63 -4.27 -23.16
C GLN A 170 20.03 -3.58 -21.83
N SER A 171 19.25 -2.67 -21.32
CA SER A 171 19.38 -2.12 -19.99
C SER A 171 18.28 -2.71 -19.10
N LEU A 172 18.61 -3.06 -17.86
CA LEU A 172 17.67 -3.54 -16.85
C LEU A 172 16.42 -2.63 -16.84
N SER A 173 15.32 -3.13 -17.40
CA SER A 173 14.03 -2.45 -17.33
C SER A 173 13.42 -2.77 -15.96
N ILE A 174 13.30 -1.75 -15.13
CA ILE A 174 12.50 -1.85 -13.90
C ILE A 174 11.06 -1.55 -14.30
N GLU A 175 10.23 -2.57 -14.41
CA GLU A 175 8.78 -2.40 -14.53
C GLU A 175 8.22 -2.05 -13.16
N ASN A 176 7.66 -0.84 -13.06
CA ASN A 176 6.92 -0.45 -11.87
C ASN A 176 5.45 -0.79 -12.08
N GLU A 177 4.92 -1.72 -11.30
CA GLU A 177 3.50 -1.99 -11.21
C GLU A 177 2.88 -1.06 -10.17
N TYR A 178 1.87 -0.30 -10.59
CA TYR A 178 1.16 0.61 -9.70
C TYR A 178 -0.20 0.04 -9.35
N THR A 179 -0.51 0.03 -8.07
CA THR A 179 -1.78 -0.42 -7.53
C THR A 179 -2.41 0.68 -6.69
N TYR A 180 -3.64 1.06 -7.01
CA TYR A 180 -4.46 1.86 -6.12
C TYR A 180 -5.18 0.96 -5.11
N ILE A 181 -5.27 1.41 -3.88
CA ILE A 181 -5.99 0.69 -2.81
C ILE A 181 -6.94 1.67 -2.13
N ILE A 182 -8.21 1.29 -2.04
CA ILE A 182 -9.20 1.96 -1.20
C ILE A 182 -9.55 1.00 -0.07
N ALA A 183 -9.27 1.36 1.17
CA ALA A 183 -9.69 0.54 2.30
C ALA A 183 -11.23 0.50 2.39
N LEU A 184 -11.77 -0.66 2.74
CA LEU A 184 -13.17 -0.90 3.03
C LEU A 184 -13.30 -1.46 4.43
N LEU A 185 -13.86 -0.66 5.32
CA LEU A 185 -14.15 -1.00 6.69
C LEU A 185 -15.67 -1.08 6.88
N MET A 186 -16.14 -2.16 7.49
CA MET A 186 -17.55 -2.41 7.75
C MET A 186 -17.75 -2.73 9.23
N GLN A 187 -18.66 -2.04 9.88
CA GLN A 187 -18.99 -2.27 11.28
C GLN A 187 -20.50 -2.12 11.54
N GLN A 188 -21.02 -2.92 12.47
CA GLN A 188 -22.45 -2.85 12.84
C GLN A 188 -22.68 -1.89 13.99
N THR A 189 -21.72 -1.77 14.89
CA THR A 189 -21.78 -0.91 16.07
C THR A 189 -20.52 -0.05 16.14
N LEU A 190 -20.55 1.00 16.95
CA LEU A 190 -19.38 1.81 17.31
C LEU A 190 -18.79 1.40 18.67
N ASN A 191 -19.16 0.22 19.17
CA ASN A 191 -18.61 -0.30 20.41
C ASN A 191 -17.12 -0.62 20.24
N GLU A 192 -16.33 -0.16 21.20
CA GLU A 192 -14.91 -0.46 21.22
C GLU A 192 -14.67 -1.94 21.54
N VAL A 193 -13.80 -2.57 20.77
CA VAL A 193 -13.29 -3.93 21.01
C VAL A 193 -11.89 -3.81 21.56
N ALA A 194 -11.66 -4.39 22.73
CA ALA A 194 -10.34 -4.41 23.35
C ALA A 194 -9.37 -5.26 22.49
N PRO A 195 -8.16 -4.76 22.19
CA PRO A 195 -7.17 -5.53 21.46
C PRO A 195 -6.66 -6.70 22.31
N ASN A 196 -6.30 -7.79 21.62
CA ASN A 196 -5.64 -8.93 22.23
C ASN A 196 -4.53 -9.46 21.33
N LEU A 197 -3.31 -9.53 21.84
CA LEU A 197 -2.18 -10.12 21.13
C LEU A 197 -1.71 -11.39 21.83
N THR A 198 -1.58 -12.45 21.05
CA THR A 198 -1.06 -13.74 21.52
C THR A 198 0.22 -14.08 20.78
N LEU A 199 1.28 -14.40 21.54
CA LEU A 199 2.49 -14.98 21.00
C LEU A 199 2.32 -16.51 20.95
N HIS A 200 2.44 -17.06 19.75
CA HIS A 200 2.37 -18.51 19.51
C HIS A 200 3.76 -19.13 19.38
N GLU A 201 4.02 -19.76 18.25
CA GLU A 201 5.28 -20.44 17.99
C GLU A 201 6.44 -19.45 17.84
N VAL A 202 7.58 -19.79 18.43
CA VAL A 202 8.86 -19.10 18.20
C VAL A 202 9.85 -20.14 17.70
N LYS A 203 10.40 -19.93 16.50
CA LYS A 203 11.30 -20.88 15.84
C LYS A 203 12.46 -20.22 15.12
N PRO A 204 13.61 -20.91 14.97
CA PRO A 204 14.67 -20.46 14.07
C PRO A 204 14.24 -20.67 12.61
N ASP A 205 14.66 -19.75 11.74
CA ASP A 205 14.42 -19.82 10.30
C ASP A 205 15.50 -19.03 9.54
N GLN A 206 15.39 -18.99 8.20
CA GLN A 206 16.25 -18.20 7.33
C GLN A 206 15.41 -17.36 6.37
N ILE A 207 15.70 -16.06 6.31
CA ILE A 207 15.14 -15.13 5.34
C ILE A 207 16.28 -14.50 4.55
N ASN A 208 16.25 -14.60 3.22
CA ASN A 208 17.29 -14.06 2.34
C ASN A 208 18.71 -14.49 2.74
N ALA A 209 18.90 -15.79 3.04
CA ALA A 209 20.15 -16.40 3.50
C ALA A 209 20.69 -15.84 4.84
N ARG A 210 19.85 -15.19 5.64
CA ARG A 210 20.19 -14.71 6.99
C ARG A 210 19.42 -15.48 8.03
N ASN A 211 20.10 -15.88 9.10
CA ASN A 211 19.46 -16.53 10.23
C ASN A 211 18.56 -15.54 10.97
N VAL A 212 17.35 -15.96 11.28
CA VAL A 212 16.35 -15.19 12.02
C VAL A 212 15.69 -16.07 13.09
N ILE A 213 15.10 -15.44 14.08
CA ILE A 213 14.09 -16.07 14.94
C ILE A 213 12.75 -15.50 14.50
N LEU A 214 11.82 -16.38 14.10
CA LEU A 214 10.45 -16.02 13.80
C LEU A 214 9.59 -16.18 15.04
N ALA A 215 8.84 -15.14 15.37
CA ALA A 215 7.83 -15.14 16.42
C ALA A 215 6.45 -14.98 15.77
N ASN A 216 5.59 -15.99 15.84
CA ASN A 216 4.21 -15.89 15.35
C ASN A 216 3.35 -15.13 16.36
N VAL A 217 2.77 -14.01 15.92
CA VAL A 217 1.93 -13.12 16.72
C VAL A 217 0.54 -13.06 16.09
N GLN A 218 -0.49 -13.19 16.91
CA GLN A 218 -1.89 -13.19 16.48
C GLN A 218 -2.65 -12.04 17.16
N ASN A 219 -3.46 -11.32 16.38
CA ASN A 219 -4.56 -10.49 16.82
C ASN A 219 -5.87 -11.21 16.46
N ASP A 220 -6.51 -11.83 17.41
CA ASP A 220 -7.76 -12.58 17.23
C ASP A 220 -9.00 -11.70 17.35
N GLN A 221 -8.83 -10.39 17.56
CA GLN A 221 -9.91 -9.44 17.76
C GLN A 221 -10.26 -8.69 16.48
N LYS A 222 -11.54 -8.30 16.35
CA LYS A 222 -12.04 -7.48 15.24
C LYS A 222 -11.71 -5.99 15.43
N THR A 223 -10.44 -5.69 15.74
CA THR A 223 -9.98 -4.32 15.94
C THR A 223 -8.55 -4.15 15.47
N TYR A 224 -8.25 -2.98 14.90
CA TYR A 224 -6.86 -2.60 14.60
C TYR A 224 -6.09 -2.33 15.88
N ILE A 225 -4.84 -2.71 15.90
CA ILE A 225 -3.91 -2.29 16.94
C ILE A 225 -2.94 -1.30 16.33
N ASN A 226 -3.02 -0.05 16.77
CA ASN A 226 -2.27 1.06 16.21
C ASN A 226 -1.10 1.44 17.13
N GLN A 227 -0.06 2.07 16.57
CA GLN A 227 1.11 2.56 17.29
C GLN A 227 1.78 1.46 18.14
N VAL A 228 1.84 0.26 17.60
CA VAL A 228 2.45 -0.89 18.27
C VAL A 228 3.95 -0.69 18.36
N VAL A 229 4.51 -1.03 19.51
CA VAL A 229 5.95 -1.18 19.74
C VAL A 229 6.23 -2.65 19.99
N ILE A 230 7.12 -3.24 19.22
CA ILE A 230 7.60 -4.62 19.42
C ILE A 230 9.06 -4.57 19.84
N GLU A 231 9.31 -4.97 21.07
CA GLU A 231 10.67 -5.20 21.60
C GLU A 231 10.93 -6.71 21.66
N THR A 232 11.99 -7.17 21.01
CA THR A 232 12.45 -8.56 21.12
C THR A 232 13.80 -8.64 21.79
N LYS A 233 13.94 -9.60 22.73
CA LYS A 233 15.20 -9.92 23.40
C LYS A 233 15.46 -11.41 23.30
N ILE A 234 16.62 -11.77 22.80
CA ILE A 234 17.06 -13.16 22.67
C ILE A 234 18.18 -13.42 23.67
N THR A 235 17.97 -14.40 24.52
CA THR A 235 18.95 -14.83 25.56
C THR A 235 19.27 -16.30 25.37
N LYS A 236 20.40 -16.75 25.89
CA LYS A 236 20.71 -18.17 26.05
C LYS A 236 19.79 -18.77 27.12
N LYS A 237 19.24 -19.95 26.88
CA LYS A 237 18.40 -20.65 27.87
C LYS A 237 19.05 -20.76 29.22
N GLY A 238 18.38 -20.23 30.26
CA GLY A 238 18.87 -20.21 31.63
C GLY A 238 19.87 -19.08 31.96
N HIS A 239 20.08 -18.13 31.03
CA HIS A 239 20.93 -16.95 31.25
C HIS A 239 20.08 -15.68 31.05
N SER A 240 20.47 -14.60 31.75
CA SER A 240 19.82 -13.29 31.65
C SER A 240 20.52 -12.34 30.68
N GLU A 241 21.72 -12.71 30.20
CA GLU A 241 22.47 -11.91 29.24
C GLU A 241 21.71 -11.86 27.87
N VAL A 242 21.46 -10.64 27.39
CA VAL A 242 20.80 -10.40 26.09
C VAL A 242 21.86 -10.53 25.00
N LEU A 243 21.66 -11.49 24.10
CA LEU A 243 22.54 -11.72 22.94
C LEU A 243 22.14 -10.87 21.76
N TYR A 244 20.83 -10.70 21.54
CA TYR A 244 20.26 -9.91 20.45
C TYR A 244 19.05 -9.15 20.97
N GLN A 245 18.91 -7.91 20.55
CA GLN A 245 17.77 -7.06 20.86
C GLN A 245 17.38 -6.28 19.60
N GLU A 246 16.08 -6.19 19.36
CA GLU A 246 15.50 -5.37 18.29
C GLU A 246 14.25 -4.69 18.81
N GLU A 247 14.05 -3.42 18.42
CA GLU A 247 12.84 -2.66 18.73
C GLU A 247 12.31 -2.05 17.42
N LYS A 248 11.02 -2.16 17.20
CA LYS A 248 10.30 -1.51 16.09
C LYS A 248 9.09 -0.78 16.63
N GLU A 249 8.89 0.44 16.20
CA GLU A 249 7.82 1.33 16.64
C GLU A 249 6.93 1.77 15.47
N GLY A 250 5.77 2.37 15.83
CA GLY A 250 4.83 2.95 14.86
C GLY A 250 4.15 1.92 13.98
N LEU A 251 4.10 0.67 14.43
CA LEU A 251 3.55 -0.45 13.68
C LEU A 251 2.01 -0.49 13.79
N GLN A 252 1.38 -1.19 12.85
CA GLN A 252 -0.07 -1.40 12.84
C GLN A 252 -0.39 -2.85 12.51
N ILE A 253 -1.30 -3.43 13.29
CA ILE A 253 -1.76 -4.82 13.12
C ILE A 253 -3.23 -4.80 12.73
N ALA A 254 -3.57 -5.56 11.68
CA ALA A 254 -4.94 -5.70 11.19
C ALA A 254 -5.81 -6.54 12.15
N PRO A 255 -7.14 -6.40 12.07
CA PRO A 255 -8.07 -7.29 12.75
C PRO A 255 -7.96 -8.73 12.26
N ASN A 256 -8.16 -9.70 13.15
CA ASN A 256 -8.27 -11.11 12.82
C ASN A 256 -7.12 -11.62 11.91
N THR A 257 -5.89 -11.37 12.33
CA THR A 257 -4.69 -11.70 11.56
C THR A 257 -3.61 -12.32 12.43
N ASN A 258 -2.77 -13.15 11.83
CA ASN A 258 -1.50 -13.56 12.42
C ASN A 258 -0.37 -13.26 11.44
N PHE A 259 0.83 -13.10 11.97
CA PHE A 259 2.03 -12.84 11.19
C PHE A 259 3.27 -13.38 11.91
N SER A 260 4.31 -13.69 11.16
CA SER A 260 5.59 -14.12 11.71
C SER A 260 6.56 -12.93 11.72
N PHE A 261 6.85 -12.42 12.91
CA PHE A 261 7.80 -11.32 13.12
C PHE A 261 9.24 -11.86 13.13
N PRO A 262 10.12 -11.42 12.20
CA PRO A 262 11.50 -11.86 12.15
C PRO A 262 12.40 -10.97 13.02
N THR A 263 13.18 -11.57 13.91
CA THR A 263 14.31 -10.93 14.60
C THR A 263 15.60 -11.42 14.00
N ALA A 264 16.38 -10.52 13.41
CA ALA A 264 17.63 -10.87 12.74
C ALA A 264 18.74 -11.17 13.76
N LEU A 265 19.39 -12.32 13.58
CA LEU A 265 20.60 -12.67 14.31
C LEU A 265 21.81 -12.04 13.58
N ARG A 266 22.11 -10.77 13.89
CA ARG A 266 23.32 -10.14 13.36
C ARG A 266 24.51 -10.66 14.13
N SER A 267 25.50 -11.24 13.43
CA SER A 267 26.84 -11.35 13.97
C SER A 267 27.36 -9.92 14.17
N GLU A 268 27.77 -9.56 15.38
CA GLU A 268 28.54 -8.34 15.57
C GLU A 268 29.80 -8.48 14.71
N GLU A 269 29.84 -7.71 13.61
CA GLU A 269 31.10 -7.44 12.96
C GLU A 269 31.88 -6.56 13.95
N HIS A 270 32.83 -7.18 14.66
CA HIS A 270 33.81 -6.46 15.43
C HIS A 270 34.60 -5.57 14.46
N THR A 271 34.30 -4.28 14.50
CA THR A 271 35.15 -3.22 13.93
C THR A 271 36.35 -3.00 14.85
#